data_bef3cb479a65e93f6d35a3aac078911f
#
_entry.id   bef3cb479a65e93f6d35a3aac078911f
#
_cell.length_a   1.000
_cell.length_b   1.000
_cell.length_c   1.000
_cell.angle_alpha   90.00
_cell.angle_beta   90.00
_cell.angle_gamma   90.00
#
_symmetry.space_group_name_H-M   'P 1'
#
loop_
_entity.id
_entity.type
_entity.pdbx_description
1 polymer ?
#
loop_
_entity_poly.entity_id
_entity_poly.type
_entity_poly.pdbx_seq_one_letter_code
_entity_poly.pdbx_strand_id
1 'polypeptide(L)'
;KNENYVEFYNIPNGNLFLRININKILNKKSKIINSMIINKNMHLFTDNGEIIILDQNLEIQETINLKIKNINKVYSYQNTIFISTATGITYIY
;
A
#
# COMPACT_ATOMS: atom_id res chain seq x y z
N LYS A 1 -11.87 16.64 -4.33
CA LYS A 1 -11.42 16.38 -5.34
C LYS A 1 -10.16 15.77 -5.26
N ASN A 2 -9.46 15.36 -5.73
CA ASN A 2 -8.18 14.75 -5.57
C ASN A 2 -8.10 13.86 -4.36
N GLU A 3 -9.21 13.25 -4.01
CA GLU A 3 -9.20 12.29 -2.94
C GLU A 3 -8.54 11.02 -3.45
N ASN A 4 -7.81 10.39 -2.57
CA ASN A 4 -7.05 9.20 -2.91
C ASN A 4 -7.65 8.03 -2.14
N TYR A 5 -8.43 7.20 -2.82
CA TYR A 5 -9.13 6.11 -2.19
C TYR A 5 -8.62 4.78 -2.68
N VAL A 6 -8.66 3.78 -1.79
CA VAL A 6 -8.54 2.38 -2.16
C VAL A 6 -9.92 1.77 -1.98
N GLU A 7 -10.40 1.09 -3.00
CA GLU A 7 -11.75 0.53 -2.98
C GLU A 7 -11.68 -0.98 -3.13
N PHE A 8 -12.46 -1.65 -2.32
CA PHE A 8 -12.57 -3.10 -2.38
C PHE A 8 -13.98 -3.46 -2.84
N TYR A 9 -14.07 -4.31 -3.83
CA TYR A 9 -15.34 -4.72 -4.40
C TYR A 9 -15.57 -6.20 -4.22
N ASN A 10 -16.83 -6.56 -4.03
CA ASN A 10 -17.23 -7.95 -3.94
C ASN A 10 -17.34 -8.49 -5.35
N ILE A 11 -16.48 -9.44 -5.71
CA ILE A 11 -16.44 -9.93 -7.08
C ILE A 11 -17.75 -10.54 -7.56
N PRO A 12 -18.41 -11.41 -6.78
CA PRO A 12 -19.64 -12.03 -7.30
C PRO A 12 -20.70 -11.04 -7.75
N ASN A 13 -20.83 -9.90 -7.12
CA ASN A 13 -21.92 -8.98 -7.47
C ASN A 13 -21.43 -7.59 -7.87
N GLY A 14 -20.14 -7.32 -7.77
CA GLY A 14 -19.60 -6.02 -8.17
C GLY A 14 -19.90 -4.88 -7.23
N ASN A 15 -20.46 -5.15 -6.07
CA ASN A 15 -20.82 -4.09 -5.13
C ASN A 15 -19.60 -3.61 -4.36
N LEU A 16 -19.57 -2.32 -4.07
CA LEU A 16 -18.53 -1.74 -3.26
C LEU A 16 -18.61 -2.32 -1.85
N PHE A 17 -17.50 -2.88 -1.38
CA PHE A 17 -17.44 -3.45 -0.05
C PHE A 17 -16.84 -2.49 0.96
N LEU A 18 -15.78 -1.80 0.57
CA LEU A 18 -15.07 -0.92 1.49
C LEU A 18 -14.31 0.13 0.70
N ARG A 19 -14.27 1.34 1.24
CA ARG A 19 -13.50 2.44 0.65
C ARG A 19 -12.64 3.06 1.74
N ILE A 20 -11.36 3.19 1.47
CA ILE A 20 -10.42 3.75 2.44
C ILE A 20 -9.82 5.03 1.85
N ASN A 21 -9.87 6.11 2.61
CA ASN A 21 -9.30 7.38 2.21
C ASN A 21 -7.84 7.43 2.67
N ILE A 22 -6.92 7.28 1.73
CA ILE A 22 -5.51 7.20 2.02
C ILE A 22 -4.97 8.51 2.58
N ASN A 23 -5.39 9.64 2.01
CA ASN A 23 -4.92 10.94 2.47
C ASN A 23 -5.29 11.18 3.93
N LYS A 24 -6.47 10.70 4.32
CA LYS A 24 -6.93 10.90 5.68
C LYS A 24 -6.14 10.03 6.66
N ILE A 25 -5.85 8.80 6.27
CA ILE A 25 -5.12 7.88 7.12
C ILE A 25 -3.69 8.33 7.33
N LEU A 26 -3.02 8.72 6.26
CA LEU A 26 -1.63 9.12 6.32
C LEU A 26 -1.44 10.59 6.63
N ASN A 27 -2.54 11.35 6.62
CA ASN A 27 -2.51 12.79 6.85
C ASN A 27 -1.56 13.49 5.89
N LYS A 28 -1.47 12.97 4.68
CA LYS A 28 -0.66 13.55 3.63
C LYS A 28 -1.08 12.95 2.31
N LYS A 29 -0.64 13.54 1.23
CA LYS A 29 -0.98 13.09 -0.10
C LYS A 29 0.02 12.05 -0.55
N SER A 30 -0.40 10.79 -0.63
CA SER A 30 0.42 9.69 -1.07
C SER A 30 -0.37 8.83 -2.04
N LYS A 31 0.34 8.15 -2.91
CA LYS A 31 -0.26 7.35 -3.96
C LYS A 31 0.09 5.88 -3.72
N ILE A 32 -0.93 5.03 -3.75
CA ILE A 32 -0.69 3.59 -3.63
C ILE A 32 -0.10 3.09 -4.94
N ILE A 33 1.05 2.45 -4.85
CA ILE A 33 1.72 1.94 -6.06
C ILE A 33 1.72 0.43 -6.12
N ASN A 34 1.44 -0.25 -5.02
CA ASN A 34 1.37 -1.70 -5.04
C ASN A 34 0.67 -2.21 -3.78
N SER A 35 0.17 -3.42 -3.87
CA SER A 35 -0.39 -4.10 -2.71
C SER A 35 0.02 -5.56 -2.79
N MET A 36 0.21 -6.18 -1.64
CA MET A 36 0.53 -7.59 -1.61
C MET A 36 0.16 -8.17 -0.24
N ILE A 37 -0.01 -9.48 -0.22
CA ILE A 37 -0.34 -10.18 1.01
C ILE A 37 0.94 -10.70 1.62
N ILE A 38 1.19 -10.32 2.86
CA ILE A 38 2.35 -10.77 3.60
C ILE A 38 1.86 -11.24 4.96
N ASN A 39 2.12 -12.50 5.30
CA ASN A 39 1.67 -13.06 6.59
C ASN A 39 0.18 -12.85 6.81
N LYS A 40 -0.62 -13.08 5.76
CA LYS A 40 -2.08 -13.01 5.82
C LYS A 40 -2.64 -11.62 5.95
N ASN A 41 -1.81 -10.60 5.98
CA ASN A 41 -2.26 -9.21 6.03
C ASN A 41 -1.97 -8.53 4.72
N MET A 42 -2.84 -7.60 4.35
CA MET A 42 -2.64 -6.85 3.11
C MET A 42 -1.77 -5.64 3.40
N HIS A 43 -0.72 -5.51 2.61
CA HIS A 43 0.20 -4.37 2.71
C HIS A 43 0.01 -3.48 1.51
N LEU A 44 -0.32 -2.21 1.76
CA LEU A 44 -0.49 -1.21 0.70
C LEU A 44 0.74 -0.31 0.74
N PHE A 45 1.49 -0.28 -0.35
CA PHE A 45 2.72 0.51 -0.43
C PHE A 45 2.47 1.80 -1.16
N THR A 46 2.99 2.90 -0.62
CA THR A 46 2.85 4.20 -1.26
C THR A 46 4.17 4.65 -1.86
N ASP A 47 4.09 5.65 -2.73
CA ASP A 47 5.27 6.21 -3.38
C ASP A 47 6.17 6.99 -2.41
N ASN A 48 5.67 7.34 -1.25
CA ASN A 48 6.44 8.04 -0.23
C ASN A 48 7.02 7.12 0.83
N GLY A 49 6.89 5.81 0.64
CA GLY A 49 7.50 4.86 1.56
C GLY A 49 6.66 4.49 2.75
N GLU A 50 5.38 4.85 2.77
CA GLU A 50 4.51 4.37 3.83
C GLU A 50 3.92 3.03 3.45
N ILE A 51 3.67 2.19 4.44
CA ILE A 51 2.98 0.94 4.25
C ILE A 51 1.77 0.95 5.17
N ILE A 52 0.60 0.74 4.59
CA ILE A 52 -0.63 0.60 5.36
C ILE A 52 -0.94 -0.88 5.45
N ILE A 53 -1.05 -1.41 6.64
CA ILE A 53 -1.28 -2.83 6.85
C ILE A 53 -2.70 -3.05 7.32
N LEU A 54 -3.45 -3.85 6.55
CA LEU A 54 -4.82 -4.22 6.86
C LEU A 54 -4.86 -5.67 7.29
N ASP A 55 -5.65 -5.97 8.30
CA ASP A 55 -5.79 -7.35 8.75
C ASP A 55 -6.78 -8.09 7.85
N GLN A 56 -7.13 -9.31 8.24
CA GLN A 56 -7.99 -10.16 7.42
C GLN A 56 -9.41 -9.62 7.32
N ASN A 57 -9.81 -8.75 8.21
CA ASN A 57 -11.11 -8.09 8.16
C ASN A 57 -11.04 -6.75 7.46
N LEU A 58 -9.89 -6.44 6.84
CA LEU A 58 -9.65 -5.19 6.14
C LEU A 58 -9.69 -3.98 7.07
N GLU A 59 -9.34 -4.18 8.32
CA GLU A 59 -9.22 -3.08 9.27
C GLU A 59 -7.75 -2.69 9.38
N ILE A 60 -7.51 -1.39 9.52
CA ILE A 60 -6.15 -0.89 9.58
C ILE A 60 -5.50 -1.35 10.87
N GLN A 61 -4.42 -2.09 10.74
CA GLN A 61 -3.69 -2.61 11.86
C GLN A 61 -2.55 -1.69 12.26
N GLU A 62 -1.84 -1.17 11.28
CA GLU A 62 -0.75 -0.26 11.56
C GLU A 62 -0.28 0.41 10.27
N THR A 63 0.45 1.50 10.42
CA THR A 63 1.12 2.14 9.29
C THR A 63 2.61 2.25 9.63
N ILE A 64 3.44 2.00 8.63
CA ILE A 64 4.89 2.03 8.79
C ILE A 64 5.46 3.03 7.81
N ASN A 65 6.44 3.82 8.24
CA ASN A 65 7.13 4.74 7.36
C ASN A 65 8.56 4.25 7.17
N LEU A 66 8.89 3.81 5.96
CA LEU A 66 10.21 3.30 5.64
C LEU A 66 11.23 4.41 5.43
N LYS A 67 10.75 5.65 5.29
CA LYS A 67 11.61 6.81 5.05
C LYS A 67 12.37 6.70 3.73
N ILE A 68 11.72 6.10 2.75
CA ILE A 68 12.23 5.99 1.39
C ILE A 68 11.30 6.78 0.50
N LYS A 69 11.84 7.68 -0.29
CA LYS A 69 11.03 8.54 -1.14
C LYS A 69 11.18 8.17 -2.61
N ASN A 70 10.21 8.61 -3.40
CA ASN A 70 10.24 8.42 -4.85
C ASN A 70 10.29 6.96 -5.24
N ILE A 71 9.51 6.15 -4.54
CA ILE A 71 9.40 4.74 -4.86
C ILE A 71 8.59 4.61 -6.14
N ASN A 72 9.12 3.90 -7.12
CA ASN A 72 8.38 3.69 -8.36
C ASN A 72 7.96 2.25 -8.56
N LYS A 73 8.45 1.32 -7.76
CA LYS A 73 8.10 -0.08 -7.94
C LYS A 73 8.36 -0.88 -6.68
N VAL A 74 7.42 -1.74 -6.34
CA VAL A 74 7.57 -2.68 -5.21
C VAL A 74 7.21 -4.06 -5.76
N TYR A 75 8.05 -5.04 -5.52
CA TYR A 75 7.78 -6.39 -5.97
C TYR A 75 8.40 -7.39 -5.02
N SER A 76 7.93 -8.62 -5.09
CA SER A 76 8.45 -9.67 -4.21
C SER A 76 9.03 -10.79 -5.05
N TYR A 77 10.05 -11.43 -4.50
CA TYR A 77 10.69 -12.56 -5.14
C TYR A 77 11.31 -13.42 -4.05
N GLN A 78 10.91 -14.69 -3.99
CA GLN A 78 11.44 -15.64 -3.02
C GLN A 78 11.38 -15.10 -1.59
N ASN A 79 10.20 -14.64 -1.20
CA ASN A 79 9.93 -14.13 0.16
C ASN A 79 10.73 -12.90 0.53
N THR A 80 11.23 -12.19 -0.45
CA THR A 80 11.95 -10.94 -0.22
C THR A 80 11.24 -9.83 -0.96
N ILE A 81 11.11 -8.67 -0.32
CA ILE A 81 10.46 -7.51 -0.91
C ILE A 81 11.54 -6.57 -1.42
N PHE A 82 11.43 -6.18 -2.69
CA PHE A 82 12.36 -5.26 -3.32
C PHE A 82 11.65 -3.94 -3.60
N ILE A 83 12.26 -2.84 -3.21
CA ILE A 83 11.68 -1.51 -3.38
C ILE A 83 12.61 -0.69 -4.25
N SER A 84 12.14 -0.35 -5.43
CA SER A 84 12.92 0.38 -6.42
C SER A 84 12.54 1.84 -6.41
N THR A 85 13.51 2.72 -6.50
CA THR A 85 13.25 4.15 -6.48
C THR A 85 13.62 4.79 -7.82
N ALA A 86 13.16 6.03 -8.01
CA ALA A 86 13.43 6.76 -9.24
C ALA A 86 14.91 7.08 -9.42
N THR A 87 15.70 7.03 -8.35
CA THR A 87 17.12 7.30 -8.43
C THR A 87 17.94 6.09 -8.81
N GLY A 88 17.30 4.94 -8.97
CA GLY A 88 18.00 3.73 -9.36
C GLY A 88 18.47 2.89 -8.20
N ILE A 89 18.16 3.30 -6.98
CA ILE A 89 18.53 2.52 -5.79
C ILE A 89 17.41 1.55 -5.46
N THR A 90 17.78 0.30 -5.17
CA THR A 90 16.81 -0.71 -4.78
C THR A 90 17.09 -1.11 -3.33
N TYR A 91 16.04 -1.09 -2.51
CA TYR A 91 16.14 -1.48 -1.11
C TYR A 91 15.51 -2.85 -0.92
N ILE A 92 16.01 -3.60 0.04
CA ILE A 92 15.49 -4.90 0.38
C ILE A 92 14.78 -4.80 1.73
N TYR A 93 13.52 -5.21 1.73
CA TYR A 93 12.69 -5.08 2.92
C TYR A 93 12.39 -6.45 3.52
#